data_85cff394aff02e5cb1d7e73bf4539edd
#
_entry.id   85cff394aff02e5cb1d7e73bf4539edd
#
_cell.length_a   1.000
_cell.length_b   1.000
_cell.length_c   1.000
_cell.angle_alpha   90.00
_cell.angle_beta   90.00
_cell.angle_gamma   90.00
#
_symmetry.space_group_name_H-M   'P 1'
#
loop_
_entity.id
_entity.type
_entity.pdbx_description
1 polymer ?
#
loop_
_entity_poly.entity_id
_entity_poly.type
_entity_poly.pdbx_seq_one_letter_code
_entity_poly.pdbx_strand_id
1 'polypeptide(L)'
;MRKVYLFFLFALLLVSSAFPAAAQAPLEPQQLPARTTFYLIWRGSATGEARKNNALLGLWDDPDFAPVRAAMVEALMNDSKQQKKSGPTREEIAQYATLLDNSFTFGYLPPREKTPARAPAAAPGVKAPAWNGMFLVYDRSGKEALLSKAVLRMRTGGTEIPKLTELTVAGIPALKIERKSGTTYWSETGKYAVSASEESVFEEILKRLSGKGVVGSLADSEAYHEAQPLLAGGMVEFFLRVPQLKELAGDSETAPPAVKALWSAIRLEAIHVFAGHISLEGSRTRLQGAILGNTAEGSLFDIWGEGQAQPASLAYLTPDTIYYHESQFSLPGVYHAVKRALSQSGANASTMASTLENMAQTRIGMPLPDALALTTGEFGSLESSPALDPDKKVYFAGISNKPEILKLMRTILSDRITSERNDGNVTYLKISLKGNQGSTGVAQWGFYHLAVTPNLVLGAPKGETLRATLSQVAAGDPALPKNLQTARAKFPELLNGFSYFDFQRLDWPAVKRQWISQATSKARETKTADADRTVKQINDWFQTLNPEVFPRHLHSLTGASWKDAAGVHFDEWVD
;
A
#
# COMPACT_ATOMS: atom_id res chain seq x y z
N MET A 1 9.43 -0.54 4.25
CA MET A 1 9.91 0.18 3.04
C MET A 1 10.06 -0.71 1.81
N ARG A 2 10.80 -1.86 1.80
CA ARG A 2 10.91 -2.73 0.60
C ARG A 2 9.55 -3.14 -0.01
N LYS A 3 8.54 -3.46 0.80
CA LYS A 3 7.21 -3.86 0.30
C LYS A 3 6.41 -2.68 -0.28
N VAL A 4 6.59 -1.47 0.23
CA VAL A 4 5.95 -0.25 -0.29
C VAL A 4 6.57 0.15 -1.63
N TYR A 5 7.91 0.08 -1.75
CA TYR A 5 8.59 0.29 -3.04
C TYR A 5 8.20 -0.76 -4.08
N LEU A 6 8.05 -2.05 -3.68
CA LEU A 6 7.57 -3.09 -4.59
C LEU A 6 6.12 -2.86 -5.03
N PHE A 7 5.26 -2.36 -4.14
CA PHE A 7 3.88 -2.03 -4.47
C PHE A 7 3.81 -0.81 -5.41
N PHE A 8 4.58 0.26 -5.14
CA PHE A 8 4.73 1.38 -6.07
C PHE A 8 5.36 0.97 -7.40
N LEU A 9 6.37 0.09 -7.35
CA LEU A 9 7.00 -0.47 -8.55
C LEU A 9 6.01 -1.31 -9.35
N PHE A 10 5.20 -2.11 -8.69
CA PHE A 10 4.18 -2.95 -9.29
C PHE A 10 3.02 -2.10 -9.83
N ALA A 11 2.61 -1.06 -9.10
CA ALA A 11 1.65 -0.07 -9.58
C ALA A 11 2.19 0.72 -10.78
N LEU A 12 3.46 1.17 -10.76
CA LEU A 12 4.12 1.80 -11.90
C LEU A 12 4.29 0.84 -13.08
N LEU A 13 4.61 -0.42 -12.85
CA LEU A 13 4.69 -1.44 -13.90
C LEU A 13 3.31 -1.76 -14.48
N LEU A 14 2.26 -1.80 -13.66
CA LEU A 14 0.89 -1.95 -14.12
C LEU A 14 0.42 -0.73 -14.93
N VAL A 15 0.85 0.47 -14.55
CA VAL A 15 0.52 1.72 -15.25
C VAL A 15 1.30 1.88 -16.56
N SER A 16 2.40 1.14 -16.77
CA SER A 16 3.35 1.39 -17.87
C SER A 16 3.00 0.82 -19.24
N SER A 17 1.86 0.16 -19.39
CA SER A 17 1.48 -0.45 -20.66
C SER A 17 0.33 0.30 -21.38
N ALA A 18 0.31 0.37 -22.72
CA ALA A 18 -0.42 1.31 -23.59
C ALA A 18 -1.93 1.00 -23.89
N PHE A 19 -2.88 1.97 -23.95
CA PHE A 19 -4.32 1.79 -24.13
C PHE A 19 -4.91 2.13 -25.50
N PRO A 20 -5.84 1.35 -26.01
CA PRO A 20 -7.02 1.86 -26.74
C PRO A 20 -8.16 2.21 -25.75
N ALA A 21 -9.16 2.97 -26.23
CA ALA A 21 -10.40 3.25 -25.49
C ALA A 21 -10.92 2.00 -24.79
N ALA A 22 -11.35 2.15 -23.54
CA ALA A 22 -11.71 1.10 -22.58
C ALA A 22 -12.01 -0.26 -23.23
N ALA A 23 -10.99 -1.12 -23.30
CA ALA A 23 -11.20 -2.48 -23.77
C ALA A 23 -12.13 -3.17 -22.77
N GLN A 24 -13.15 -3.85 -23.28
CA GLN A 24 -14.02 -4.65 -22.43
C GLN A 24 -13.18 -5.73 -21.74
N ALA A 25 -13.33 -5.88 -20.44
CA ALA A 25 -12.67 -6.96 -19.73
C ALA A 25 -13.15 -8.33 -20.25
N PRO A 26 -12.32 -9.36 -20.20
CA PRO A 26 -12.73 -10.71 -20.61
C PRO A 26 -13.92 -11.24 -19.84
N LEU A 27 -14.01 -10.92 -18.55
CA LEU A 27 -15.16 -11.18 -17.68
C LEU A 27 -15.46 -9.92 -16.87
N GLU A 28 -16.64 -9.36 -17.07
CA GLU A 28 -17.17 -8.27 -16.24
C GLU A 28 -17.90 -8.84 -15.00
N PRO A 29 -18.17 -8.04 -13.97
CA PRO A 29 -18.85 -8.49 -12.75
C PRO A 29 -20.19 -9.19 -12.99
N GLN A 30 -20.93 -8.81 -14.06
CA GLN A 30 -22.16 -9.48 -14.49
C GLN A 30 -21.93 -10.91 -14.96
N GLN A 31 -20.72 -11.23 -15.40
CA GLN A 31 -20.32 -12.54 -15.87
C GLN A 31 -19.55 -13.35 -14.80
N LEU A 32 -19.08 -12.69 -13.73
CA LEU A 32 -18.42 -13.38 -12.63
C LEU A 32 -19.43 -14.11 -11.75
N PRO A 33 -19.11 -15.31 -11.22
CA PRO A 33 -19.97 -16.03 -10.30
C PRO A 33 -20.32 -15.24 -9.05
N ALA A 34 -21.56 -15.35 -8.54
CA ALA A 34 -22.01 -14.67 -7.33
C ALA A 34 -21.11 -14.95 -6.10
N ARG A 35 -20.44 -16.09 -6.03
CA ARG A 35 -19.52 -16.48 -4.95
C ARG A 35 -18.09 -15.97 -5.11
N THR A 36 -17.79 -15.18 -6.14
CA THR A 36 -16.45 -14.60 -6.32
C THR A 36 -16.07 -13.78 -5.09
N THR A 37 -14.95 -14.15 -4.47
CA THR A 37 -14.44 -13.50 -3.27
C THR A 37 -13.56 -12.31 -3.60
N PHE A 38 -12.75 -12.45 -4.66
CA PHE A 38 -11.82 -11.43 -5.10
C PHE A 38 -11.78 -11.39 -6.63
N TYR A 39 -11.70 -10.19 -7.18
CA TYR A 39 -11.27 -10.00 -8.56
C TYR A 39 -10.41 -8.75 -8.72
N LEU A 40 -9.57 -8.79 -9.74
CA LEU A 40 -8.86 -7.67 -10.33
C LEU A 40 -9.13 -7.70 -11.83
N ILE A 41 -9.72 -6.65 -12.34
CA ILE A 41 -9.92 -6.41 -13.75
C ILE A 41 -8.86 -5.41 -14.21
N TRP A 42 -8.16 -5.77 -15.27
CA TRP A 42 -7.25 -4.92 -16.01
C TRP A 42 -7.81 -4.73 -17.42
N ARG A 43 -8.08 -3.49 -17.81
CA ARG A 43 -8.71 -3.21 -19.12
C ARG A 43 -7.70 -3.00 -20.26
N GLY A 44 -6.48 -3.40 -20.05
CA GLY A 44 -5.39 -3.19 -20.99
C GLY A 44 -4.69 -1.85 -20.76
N SER A 45 -3.79 -1.51 -21.60
CA SER A 45 -2.90 -0.36 -21.44
C SER A 45 -3.32 0.88 -22.24
N ALA A 46 -3.09 2.15 -21.76
CA ALA A 46 -3.44 3.41 -22.46
C ALA A 46 -2.63 3.63 -23.74
N THR A 47 -3.25 4.11 -24.81
CA THR A 47 -2.59 4.44 -26.08
C THR A 47 -2.83 5.90 -26.50
N GLY A 48 -2.10 6.34 -27.50
CA GLY A 48 -2.33 7.64 -28.12
C GLY A 48 -2.17 8.83 -27.18
N GLU A 49 -3.07 9.80 -27.28
CA GLU A 49 -3.03 11.04 -26.52
C GLU A 49 -3.24 10.83 -25.01
N ALA A 50 -4.10 9.89 -24.61
CA ALA A 50 -4.33 9.60 -23.19
C ALA A 50 -3.04 9.16 -22.48
N ARG A 51 -2.19 8.38 -23.17
CA ARG A 51 -0.89 7.96 -22.67
C ARG A 51 0.10 9.11 -22.59
N LYS A 52 0.22 9.88 -23.67
CA LYS A 52 1.18 10.99 -23.75
C LYS A 52 0.89 12.09 -22.75
N ASN A 53 -0.39 12.38 -22.53
CA ASN A 53 -0.83 13.48 -21.67
C ASN A 53 -0.84 13.10 -20.18
N ASN A 54 -0.81 11.81 -19.87
CA ASN A 54 -0.82 11.37 -18.47
C ASN A 54 0.58 11.51 -17.84
N ALA A 55 0.64 12.09 -16.64
CA ALA A 55 1.88 12.40 -15.94
C ALA A 55 2.79 11.17 -15.73
N LEU A 56 2.24 10.09 -15.16
CA LEU A 56 3.02 8.88 -14.88
C LEU A 56 3.40 8.11 -16.15
N LEU A 57 2.48 8.04 -17.13
CA LEU A 57 2.76 7.33 -18.38
C LEU A 57 3.72 8.12 -19.26
N GLY A 58 3.58 9.45 -19.32
CA GLY A 58 4.53 10.33 -19.99
C GLY A 58 5.93 10.23 -19.40
N LEU A 59 6.04 10.24 -18.06
CA LEU A 59 7.31 9.99 -17.36
C LEU A 59 7.89 8.62 -17.72
N TRP A 60 7.05 7.58 -17.69
CA TRP A 60 7.50 6.23 -18.02
C TRP A 60 8.04 6.12 -19.44
N ASP A 61 7.42 6.77 -20.41
CA ASP A 61 7.82 6.71 -21.81
C ASP A 61 8.97 7.64 -22.18
N ASP A 62 9.28 8.62 -21.32
CA ASP A 62 10.33 9.59 -21.57
C ASP A 62 11.69 8.88 -21.76
N PRO A 63 12.43 9.20 -22.85
CA PRO A 63 13.76 8.64 -23.09
C PRO A 63 14.75 8.84 -21.94
N ASP A 64 14.69 9.98 -21.24
CA ASP A 64 15.54 10.28 -20.09
C ASP A 64 15.23 9.41 -18.86
N PHE A 65 14.04 8.76 -18.82
CA PHE A 65 13.66 7.79 -17.79
C PHE A 65 14.08 6.35 -18.14
N ALA A 66 14.54 6.09 -19.37
CA ALA A 66 14.93 4.75 -19.82
C ALA A 66 15.97 4.06 -18.92
N PRO A 67 17.01 4.76 -18.36
CA PRO A 67 17.95 4.14 -17.43
C PRO A 67 17.27 3.60 -16.17
N VAL A 68 16.26 4.31 -15.64
CA VAL A 68 15.47 3.87 -14.47
C VAL A 68 14.69 2.61 -14.79
N ARG A 69 13.98 2.59 -15.92
CA ARG A 69 13.25 1.39 -16.38
C ARG A 69 14.19 0.18 -16.51
N ALA A 70 15.35 0.37 -17.14
CA ALA A 70 16.33 -0.70 -17.32
C ALA A 70 16.80 -1.27 -15.97
N ALA A 71 17.05 -0.42 -14.99
CA ALA A 71 17.51 -0.83 -13.68
C ALA A 71 16.40 -1.49 -12.85
N MET A 72 15.15 -1.07 -13.00
CA MET A 72 14.00 -1.74 -12.38
C MET A 72 13.88 -3.19 -12.89
N VAL A 73 14.02 -3.39 -14.20
CA VAL A 73 14.05 -4.73 -14.82
C VAL A 73 15.23 -5.55 -14.29
N GLU A 74 16.41 -4.95 -14.17
CA GLU A 74 17.59 -5.64 -13.63
C GLU A 74 17.42 -6.05 -12.17
N ALA A 75 16.81 -5.20 -11.34
CA ALA A 75 16.50 -5.52 -9.95
C ALA A 75 15.56 -6.73 -9.84
N LEU A 76 14.52 -6.80 -10.67
CA LEU A 76 13.61 -7.95 -10.75
C LEU A 76 14.34 -9.22 -11.18
N MET A 77 15.28 -9.12 -12.15
CA MET A 77 16.07 -10.25 -12.59
C MET A 77 17.04 -10.77 -11.52
N ASN A 78 17.66 -9.88 -10.77
CA ASN A 78 18.63 -10.26 -9.73
C ASN A 78 17.96 -10.96 -8.56
N ASP A 79 16.74 -10.57 -8.19
CA ASP A 79 15.94 -11.25 -7.17
C ASP A 79 15.57 -12.69 -7.61
N SER A 80 15.29 -12.90 -8.89
CA SER A 80 15.03 -14.23 -9.45
C SER A 80 16.27 -15.12 -9.51
N LYS A 81 17.46 -14.56 -9.79
CA LYS A 81 18.73 -15.30 -9.81
C LYS A 81 19.18 -15.74 -8.41
N GLN A 82 18.94 -14.92 -7.37
CA GLN A 82 19.24 -15.28 -5.98
C GLN A 82 18.41 -16.50 -5.51
N GLN A 83 17.24 -16.75 -6.11
CA GLN A 83 16.42 -17.92 -5.82
C GLN A 83 16.90 -19.20 -6.51
N LYS A 84 18.09 -19.23 -7.14
CA LYS A 84 18.66 -20.39 -7.86
C LYS A 84 17.73 -21.01 -8.92
N LYS A 85 16.80 -20.22 -9.45
CA LYS A 85 15.89 -20.63 -10.53
C LYS A 85 16.40 -20.06 -11.85
N SER A 86 16.20 -20.80 -12.93
CA SER A 86 16.40 -20.28 -14.29
C SER A 86 15.33 -19.21 -14.56
N GLY A 87 15.60 -17.97 -14.16
CA GLY A 87 14.69 -16.85 -14.37
C GLY A 87 14.54 -16.50 -15.85
N PRO A 88 13.55 -15.71 -16.24
CA PRO A 88 13.41 -15.20 -17.60
C PRO A 88 14.59 -14.30 -17.96
N THR A 89 14.98 -14.29 -19.25
CA THR A 89 15.96 -13.34 -19.77
C THR A 89 15.39 -11.91 -19.80
N ARG A 90 16.26 -10.90 -19.95
CA ARG A 90 15.82 -9.50 -20.09
C ARG A 90 14.85 -9.31 -21.27
N GLU A 91 15.14 -9.98 -22.38
CA GLU A 91 14.31 -9.93 -23.59
C GLU A 91 12.94 -10.59 -23.34
N GLU A 92 12.93 -11.73 -22.62
CA GLU A 92 11.67 -12.39 -22.24
C GLU A 92 10.84 -11.53 -21.28
N ILE A 93 11.46 -10.83 -20.31
CA ILE A 93 10.74 -9.90 -19.44
C ILE A 93 10.12 -8.77 -20.27
N ALA A 94 10.88 -8.19 -21.20
CA ALA A 94 10.38 -7.15 -22.09
C ALA A 94 9.22 -7.66 -22.96
N GLN A 95 9.32 -8.88 -23.49
CA GLN A 95 8.25 -9.51 -24.25
C GLN A 95 7.02 -9.78 -23.38
N TYR A 96 7.20 -10.33 -22.17
CA TYR A 96 6.07 -10.58 -21.26
C TYR A 96 5.42 -9.29 -20.73
N ALA A 97 6.16 -8.20 -20.61
CA ALA A 97 5.57 -6.90 -20.27
C ALA A 97 4.52 -6.46 -21.30
N THR A 98 4.67 -6.84 -22.58
CA THR A 98 3.67 -6.54 -23.61
C THR A 98 2.36 -7.33 -23.44
N LEU A 99 2.30 -8.35 -22.58
CA LEU A 99 1.04 -9.01 -22.24
C LEU A 99 0.10 -8.06 -21.47
N LEU A 100 0.65 -7.07 -20.76
CA LEU A 100 -0.15 -6.05 -20.09
C LEU A 100 -0.84 -5.08 -21.08
N ASP A 101 -0.51 -5.14 -22.37
CA ASP A 101 -1.24 -4.36 -23.37
C ASP A 101 -2.69 -4.83 -23.53
N ASN A 102 -2.98 -6.08 -23.23
CA ASN A 102 -4.30 -6.65 -23.38
C ASN A 102 -5.03 -6.74 -22.04
N SER A 103 -6.35 -6.76 -22.10
CA SER A 103 -7.18 -6.88 -20.90
C SER A 103 -7.14 -8.27 -20.29
N PHE A 104 -7.30 -8.33 -18.97
CA PHE A 104 -7.48 -9.58 -18.25
C PHE A 104 -8.41 -9.42 -17.04
N THR A 105 -8.98 -10.53 -16.62
CA THR A 105 -9.69 -10.68 -15.35
C THR A 105 -8.99 -11.76 -14.54
N PHE A 106 -8.50 -11.40 -13.38
CA PHE A 106 -7.89 -12.29 -12.41
C PHE A 106 -8.76 -12.36 -11.17
N GLY A 107 -8.91 -13.53 -10.57
CA GLY A 107 -9.74 -13.59 -9.38
C GLY A 107 -9.62 -14.90 -8.61
N TYR A 108 -10.39 -14.94 -7.53
CA TYR A 108 -10.53 -16.11 -6.68
C TYR A 108 -12.01 -16.48 -6.52
N LEU A 109 -12.27 -17.74 -6.74
CA LEU A 109 -13.58 -18.35 -6.65
C LEU A 109 -13.47 -19.59 -5.75
N PRO A 110 -14.12 -19.63 -4.57
CA PRO A 110 -14.07 -20.80 -3.72
C PRO A 110 -14.56 -22.04 -4.47
N PRO A 111 -13.87 -23.18 -4.40
CA PRO A 111 -14.35 -24.43 -5.00
C PRO A 111 -15.74 -24.80 -4.48
N ARG A 112 -16.59 -25.36 -5.34
CA ARG A 112 -17.97 -25.77 -4.96
C ARG A 112 -18.00 -26.94 -3.98
N GLU A 113 -17.04 -27.85 -4.09
CA GLU A 113 -16.87 -28.98 -3.18
C GLU A 113 -15.64 -28.74 -2.31
N LYS A 114 -15.77 -29.03 -1.02
CA LYS A 114 -14.60 -29.24 -0.17
C LYS A 114 -13.97 -30.54 -0.65
N THR A 115 -13.22 -30.49 -1.75
CA THR A 115 -12.34 -31.59 -2.10
C THR A 115 -11.47 -31.83 -0.86
N PRO A 116 -11.53 -33.00 -0.20
CA PRO A 116 -10.71 -33.25 0.96
C PRO A 116 -9.29 -32.93 0.53
N ALA A 117 -8.66 -31.96 1.20
CA ALA A 117 -7.35 -31.45 0.85
C ALA A 117 -6.33 -32.61 0.87
N ARG A 118 -6.27 -33.35 -0.21
CA ARG A 118 -5.18 -34.28 -0.53
C ARG A 118 -4.03 -33.43 -1.06
N ALA A 119 -3.61 -32.47 -0.22
CA ALA A 119 -2.33 -31.85 -0.41
C ALA A 119 -1.29 -32.98 -0.36
N PRO A 120 -0.41 -33.12 -1.36
CA PRO A 120 0.77 -33.94 -1.17
C PRO A 120 1.43 -33.46 0.12
N ALA A 121 1.78 -34.39 1.00
CA ALA A 121 2.34 -34.11 2.30
C ALA A 121 3.46 -33.08 2.18
N ALA A 122 3.13 -31.83 2.48
CA ALA A 122 4.14 -30.80 2.69
C ALA A 122 5.01 -31.25 3.84
N ALA A 123 6.30 -30.96 3.73
CA ALA A 123 7.26 -31.25 4.79
C ALA A 123 6.68 -30.79 6.15
N PRO A 124 6.88 -31.54 7.23
CA PRO A 124 6.24 -31.25 8.50
C PRO A 124 6.59 -29.83 8.95
N GLY A 125 5.59 -28.96 8.99
CA GLY A 125 5.69 -27.62 9.56
C GLY A 125 5.23 -26.44 8.71
N VAL A 126 5.01 -26.56 7.39
CA VAL A 126 4.54 -25.44 6.56
C VAL A 126 3.40 -25.90 5.66
N LYS A 127 2.17 -25.73 6.10
CA LYS A 127 1.03 -25.74 5.20
C LYS A 127 1.04 -24.39 4.46
N ALA A 128 1.51 -24.38 3.22
CA ALA A 128 1.22 -23.26 2.32
C ALA A 128 -0.32 -23.13 2.23
N PRO A 129 -0.89 -21.91 2.32
CA PRO A 129 -2.31 -21.74 2.08
C PRO A 129 -2.62 -22.30 0.69
N ALA A 130 -3.55 -23.22 0.61
CA ALA A 130 -4.00 -23.77 -0.66
C ALA A 130 -4.82 -22.67 -1.36
N TRP A 131 -4.19 -21.90 -2.23
CA TRP A 131 -4.83 -20.94 -3.13
C TRP A 131 -5.60 -21.66 -4.25
N ASN A 132 -6.35 -22.69 -3.86
CA ASN A 132 -7.19 -23.44 -4.77
C ASN A 132 -8.40 -22.58 -5.11
N GLY A 133 -8.64 -22.31 -6.38
CA GLY A 133 -9.74 -21.46 -6.83
C GLY A 133 -9.31 -20.17 -7.53
N MET A 134 -8.02 -19.93 -7.68
CA MET A 134 -7.53 -18.82 -8.50
C MET A 134 -7.82 -19.07 -9.97
N PHE A 135 -8.22 -18.02 -10.69
CA PHE A 135 -8.40 -18.06 -12.13
C PHE A 135 -7.84 -16.79 -12.80
N LEU A 136 -7.50 -16.94 -14.06
CA LEU A 136 -7.09 -15.84 -14.95
C LEU A 136 -7.79 -16.06 -16.30
N VAL A 137 -8.42 -15.01 -16.79
CA VAL A 137 -8.92 -14.92 -18.18
C VAL A 137 -8.21 -13.75 -18.84
N TYR A 138 -7.56 -14.02 -19.94
CA TYR A 138 -6.72 -13.05 -20.64
C TYR A 138 -7.19 -12.91 -22.10
N ASP A 139 -7.34 -11.70 -22.61
CA ASP A 139 -7.56 -11.44 -24.03
C ASP A 139 -6.25 -11.62 -24.79
N ARG A 140 -6.14 -12.69 -25.58
CA ARG A 140 -4.92 -13.07 -26.28
C ARG A 140 -4.75 -12.43 -27.66
N SER A 141 -5.66 -11.61 -28.10
CA SER A 141 -5.66 -11.00 -29.44
C SER A 141 -4.33 -10.32 -29.76
N GLY A 142 -3.66 -10.80 -30.81
CA GLY A 142 -2.33 -10.33 -31.23
C GLY A 142 -1.15 -10.73 -30.32
N LYS A 143 -1.39 -11.60 -29.32
CA LYS A 143 -0.36 -12.11 -28.40
C LYS A 143 -0.27 -13.63 -28.40
N GLU A 144 -0.92 -14.30 -29.37
CA GLU A 144 -1.05 -15.77 -29.45
C GLU A 144 0.32 -16.48 -29.42
N ALA A 145 1.27 -15.98 -30.24
CA ALA A 145 2.61 -16.58 -30.32
C ALA A 145 3.38 -16.44 -29.00
N LEU A 146 3.22 -15.29 -28.32
CA LEU A 146 3.89 -15.05 -27.03
C LEU A 146 3.30 -15.93 -25.93
N LEU A 147 1.99 -16.08 -25.88
CA LEU A 147 1.32 -16.98 -24.93
C LEU A 147 1.69 -18.44 -25.18
N SER A 148 1.72 -18.90 -26.45
CA SER A 148 2.16 -20.25 -26.81
C SER A 148 3.59 -20.50 -26.34
N LYS A 149 4.50 -19.52 -26.47
CA LYS A 149 5.87 -19.60 -25.94
C LYS A 149 5.88 -19.69 -24.40
N ALA A 150 5.05 -18.90 -23.72
CA ALA A 150 4.92 -18.93 -22.26
C ALA A 150 4.38 -20.29 -21.78
N VAL A 151 3.38 -20.84 -22.45
CA VAL A 151 2.81 -22.17 -22.17
C VAL A 151 3.84 -23.27 -22.44
N LEU A 152 4.59 -23.18 -23.55
CA LEU A 152 5.68 -24.12 -23.83
C LEU A 152 6.72 -24.10 -22.71
N ARG A 153 7.08 -22.90 -22.21
CA ARG A 153 7.99 -22.78 -21.07
C ARG A 153 7.40 -23.35 -19.78
N MET A 154 6.10 -23.17 -19.54
CA MET A 154 5.42 -23.83 -18.43
C MET A 154 5.45 -25.37 -18.57
N ARG A 155 5.42 -25.91 -19.81
CA ARG A 155 5.50 -27.34 -20.08
C ARG A 155 6.91 -27.89 -19.90
N THR A 156 7.95 -27.13 -20.25
CA THR A 156 9.34 -27.61 -20.34
C THR A 156 10.30 -26.98 -19.34
N GLY A 157 9.94 -25.85 -18.76
CA GLY A 157 10.80 -25.07 -17.88
C GLY A 157 10.70 -25.45 -16.42
N GLY A 158 11.82 -25.43 -15.73
CA GLY A 158 11.94 -25.66 -14.29
C GLY A 158 12.74 -26.91 -13.95
N THR A 159 12.93 -27.14 -12.66
CA THR A 159 13.63 -28.32 -12.10
C THR A 159 12.77 -29.58 -12.10
N GLU A 160 11.50 -29.47 -12.45
CA GLU A 160 10.53 -30.56 -12.47
C GLU A 160 9.76 -30.58 -13.80
N ILE A 161 9.77 -31.74 -14.45
CA ILE A 161 8.95 -31.98 -15.65
C ILE A 161 7.50 -32.19 -15.19
N PRO A 162 6.56 -31.31 -15.59
CA PRO A 162 5.16 -31.46 -15.21
C PRO A 162 4.53 -32.68 -15.89
N LYS A 163 3.58 -33.31 -15.21
CA LYS A 163 2.71 -34.28 -15.86
C LYS A 163 1.63 -33.51 -16.62
N LEU A 164 1.51 -33.81 -17.92
CA LEU A 164 0.54 -33.17 -18.81
C LEU A 164 -0.57 -34.18 -19.15
N THR A 165 -1.82 -33.74 -19.06
CA THR A 165 -3.00 -34.52 -19.42
C THR A 165 -3.93 -33.65 -20.27
N GLU A 166 -4.19 -34.09 -21.49
CA GLU A 166 -5.21 -33.49 -22.35
C GLU A 166 -6.59 -33.94 -21.90
N LEU A 167 -7.54 -33.04 -21.83
CA LEU A 167 -8.91 -33.28 -21.40
C LEU A 167 -9.88 -32.36 -22.14
N THR A 168 -11.15 -32.62 -22.01
CA THR A 168 -12.22 -31.76 -22.51
C THR A 168 -13.07 -31.30 -21.33
N VAL A 169 -13.16 -29.98 -21.11
CA VAL A 169 -13.95 -29.39 -20.03
C VAL A 169 -15.02 -28.49 -20.64
N ALA A 170 -16.28 -28.70 -20.28
CA ALA A 170 -17.45 -28.02 -20.86
C ALA A 170 -17.53 -28.09 -22.40
N GLY A 171 -16.96 -29.11 -23.02
CA GLY A 171 -16.88 -29.28 -24.47
C GLY A 171 -15.73 -28.52 -25.13
N ILE A 172 -14.81 -27.94 -24.36
CA ILE A 172 -13.67 -27.18 -24.83
C ILE A 172 -12.37 -27.98 -24.55
N PRO A 173 -11.46 -28.12 -25.54
CA PRO A 173 -10.14 -28.72 -25.31
C PRO A 173 -9.36 -27.99 -24.24
N ALA A 174 -8.76 -28.71 -23.33
CA ALA A 174 -8.01 -28.19 -22.22
C ALA A 174 -6.77 -29.02 -21.89
N LEU A 175 -5.84 -28.42 -21.15
CA LEU A 175 -4.62 -29.05 -20.68
C LEU A 175 -4.57 -28.99 -19.16
N LYS A 176 -4.41 -30.13 -18.50
CA LYS A 176 -4.07 -30.21 -17.08
C LYS A 176 -2.57 -30.34 -16.91
N ILE A 177 -1.99 -29.45 -16.11
CA ILE A 177 -0.55 -29.36 -15.83
C ILE A 177 -0.37 -29.65 -14.35
N GLU A 178 0.15 -30.83 -14.00
CA GLU A 178 0.36 -31.25 -12.62
C GLU A 178 1.83 -31.13 -12.24
N ARG A 179 2.11 -30.42 -11.13
CA ARG A 179 3.43 -30.25 -10.53
C ARG A 179 3.37 -30.54 -9.03
N LYS A 180 4.52 -30.73 -8.38
CA LYS A 180 4.58 -30.83 -6.91
C LYS A 180 4.03 -29.60 -6.21
N SER A 181 4.13 -28.42 -6.85
CA SER A 181 3.64 -27.15 -6.32
C SER A 181 2.12 -26.95 -6.49
N GLY A 182 1.44 -27.78 -7.28
CA GLY A 182 0.01 -27.69 -7.56
C GLY A 182 -0.39 -28.04 -8.98
N THR A 183 -1.67 -27.99 -9.24
CA THR A 183 -2.29 -28.25 -10.55
C THR A 183 -2.72 -26.94 -11.19
N THR A 184 -2.58 -26.83 -12.50
CA THR A 184 -3.08 -25.72 -13.31
C THR A 184 -3.85 -26.30 -14.50
N TYR A 185 -5.04 -25.78 -14.72
CA TYR A 185 -5.85 -26.05 -15.92
C TYR A 185 -5.67 -24.89 -16.89
N TRP A 186 -5.54 -25.18 -18.18
CA TRP A 186 -5.32 -24.21 -19.23
C TRP A 186 -6.15 -24.51 -20.46
N SER A 187 -6.73 -23.49 -21.07
CA SER A 187 -7.37 -23.59 -22.38
C SER A 187 -7.27 -22.29 -23.15
N GLU A 188 -7.33 -22.40 -24.47
CA GLU A 188 -7.48 -21.28 -25.38
C GLU A 188 -8.80 -21.43 -26.11
N THR A 189 -9.71 -20.48 -25.93
CA THR A 189 -11.05 -20.49 -26.52
C THR A 189 -11.40 -19.12 -27.12
N GLY A 190 -11.67 -19.10 -28.45
CA GLY A 190 -11.87 -17.84 -29.16
C GLY A 190 -10.69 -16.89 -28.97
N LYS A 191 -10.97 -15.66 -28.55
CA LYS A 191 -9.96 -14.66 -28.26
C LYS A 191 -9.39 -14.73 -26.83
N TYR A 192 -9.79 -15.70 -26.04
CA TYR A 192 -9.39 -15.79 -24.64
C TYR A 192 -8.43 -16.94 -24.35
N ALA A 193 -7.48 -16.72 -23.45
CA ALA A 193 -6.74 -17.74 -22.74
C ALA A 193 -7.26 -17.80 -21.31
N VAL A 194 -7.55 -19.00 -20.83
CA VAL A 194 -8.13 -19.26 -19.51
C VAL A 194 -7.21 -20.15 -18.71
N SER A 195 -6.94 -19.79 -17.46
CA SER A 195 -6.21 -20.60 -16.52
C SER A 195 -6.94 -20.65 -15.18
N ALA A 196 -6.93 -21.81 -14.50
CA ALA A 196 -7.39 -21.92 -13.13
C ALA A 196 -6.61 -22.99 -12.36
N SER A 197 -6.61 -22.90 -11.05
CA SER A 197 -5.94 -23.86 -10.16
C SER A 197 -6.82 -25.07 -9.79
N GLU A 198 -8.12 -25.00 -10.07
CA GLU A 198 -9.13 -26.03 -9.77
C GLU A 198 -10.00 -26.31 -10.99
N GLU A 199 -10.35 -27.60 -11.21
CA GLU A 199 -11.16 -28.02 -12.36
C GLU A 199 -12.57 -27.45 -12.32
N SER A 200 -13.21 -27.46 -11.16
CA SER A 200 -14.58 -26.94 -10.98
C SER A 200 -14.66 -25.43 -11.25
N VAL A 201 -13.65 -24.69 -10.86
CA VAL A 201 -13.51 -23.24 -11.13
C VAL A 201 -13.27 -23.02 -12.62
N PHE A 202 -12.35 -23.79 -13.21
CA PHE A 202 -12.04 -23.72 -14.62
C PHE A 202 -13.26 -23.98 -15.50
N GLU A 203 -14.02 -25.04 -15.18
CA GLU A 203 -15.27 -25.40 -15.89
C GLU A 203 -16.31 -24.28 -15.80
N GLU A 204 -16.49 -23.70 -14.60
CA GLU A 204 -17.46 -22.62 -14.40
C GLU A 204 -17.09 -21.37 -15.20
N ILE A 205 -15.80 -20.98 -15.21
CA ILE A 205 -15.32 -19.84 -16.00
C ILE A 205 -15.53 -20.09 -17.50
N LEU A 206 -15.19 -21.28 -18.01
CA LEU A 206 -15.42 -21.63 -19.42
C LEU A 206 -16.90 -21.59 -19.80
N LYS A 207 -17.80 -22.09 -18.95
CA LYS A 207 -19.25 -22.02 -19.18
C LYS A 207 -19.73 -20.57 -19.28
N ARG A 208 -19.25 -19.69 -18.42
CA ARG A 208 -19.61 -18.26 -18.44
C ARG A 208 -19.11 -17.56 -19.69
N LEU A 209 -17.88 -17.81 -20.11
CA LEU A 209 -17.33 -17.27 -21.36
C LEU A 209 -18.10 -17.73 -22.60
N SER A 210 -18.67 -18.95 -22.56
CA SER A 210 -19.48 -19.51 -23.66
C SER A 210 -20.96 -19.13 -23.60
N GLY A 211 -21.38 -18.28 -22.65
CA GLY A 211 -22.77 -17.88 -22.47
C GLY A 211 -23.69 -19.01 -22.00
N LYS A 212 -23.15 -20.17 -21.63
CA LYS A 212 -23.92 -21.33 -21.14
C LYS A 212 -24.27 -21.11 -19.66
N GLY A 213 -25.50 -20.66 -19.43
CA GLY A 213 -26.09 -20.18 -18.23
C GLY A 213 -25.57 -20.73 -16.90
N VAL A 214 -25.10 -19.84 -16.08
CA VAL A 214 -24.89 -20.08 -14.65
C VAL A 214 -25.76 -19.08 -13.89
N VAL A 215 -26.58 -19.58 -12.97
CA VAL A 215 -27.48 -18.76 -12.15
C VAL A 215 -26.68 -17.86 -11.21
N GLY A 216 -27.02 -16.58 -11.18
CA GLY A 216 -26.46 -15.55 -10.30
C GLY A 216 -25.09 -15.03 -10.74
N SER A 217 -24.94 -13.75 -10.68
CA SER A 217 -23.70 -13.03 -10.97
C SER A 217 -23.18 -12.33 -9.72
N LEU A 218 -21.91 -11.96 -9.73
CA LEU A 218 -21.34 -11.13 -8.68
C LEU A 218 -22.08 -9.78 -8.61
N ALA A 219 -22.45 -9.23 -9.78
CA ALA A 219 -23.18 -7.98 -9.88
C ALA A 219 -24.54 -8.00 -9.17
N ASP A 220 -25.14 -9.17 -8.96
CA ASP A 220 -26.43 -9.32 -8.22
C ASP A 220 -26.23 -9.41 -6.70
N SER A 221 -25.00 -9.39 -6.21
CA SER A 221 -24.71 -9.52 -4.79
C SER A 221 -24.74 -8.18 -4.05
N GLU A 222 -25.27 -8.18 -2.82
CA GLU A 222 -25.32 -7.01 -1.94
C GLU A 222 -23.94 -6.35 -1.78
N ALA A 223 -22.90 -7.15 -1.52
CA ALA A 223 -21.53 -6.66 -1.38
C ALA A 223 -21.00 -5.94 -2.63
N TYR A 224 -21.42 -6.39 -3.83
CA TYR A 224 -21.05 -5.67 -5.06
C TYR A 224 -21.85 -4.40 -5.24
N HIS A 225 -23.14 -4.40 -4.93
CA HIS A 225 -23.98 -3.19 -4.99
C HIS A 225 -23.45 -2.09 -4.06
N GLU A 226 -23.02 -2.45 -2.86
CA GLU A 226 -22.36 -1.54 -1.92
C GLU A 226 -21.09 -0.91 -2.52
N ALA A 227 -20.27 -1.70 -3.23
CA ALA A 227 -19.01 -1.26 -3.84
C ALA A 227 -19.16 -0.60 -5.21
N GLN A 228 -20.30 -0.77 -5.89
CA GLN A 228 -20.48 -0.37 -7.28
C GLN A 228 -20.11 1.09 -7.59
N PRO A 229 -20.42 2.09 -6.72
CA PRO A 229 -20.03 3.48 -6.96
C PRO A 229 -18.51 3.69 -7.02
N LEU A 230 -17.73 2.79 -6.40
CA LEU A 230 -16.28 2.84 -6.34
C LEU A 230 -15.59 2.10 -7.50
N LEU A 231 -16.34 1.40 -8.35
CA LEU A 231 -15.80 0.51 -9.39
C LEU A 231 -15.99 1.05 -10.80
N ALA A 232 -16.83 2.07 -10.98
CA ALA A 232 -17.22 2.54 -12.30
C ALA A 232 -16.09 3.31 -13.01
N GLY A 233 -15.70 2.84 -14.20
CA GLY A 233 -14.85 3.59 -15.14
C GLY A 233 -13.34 3.44 -14.92
N GLY A 234 -12.91 2.56 -14.04
CA GLY A 234 -11.50 2.33 -13.78
C GLY A 234 -10.79 1.53 -14.88
N MET A 235 -9.54 1.84 -15.06
CA MET A 235 -8.57 1.08 -15.84
C MET A 235 -8.22 -0.23 -15.17
N VAL A 236 -8.00 -0.13 -13.87
CA VAL A 236 -7.89 -1.25 -12.96
C VAL A 236 -9.09 -1.18 -12.03
N GLU A 237 -9.78 -2.26 -11.86
CA GLU A 237 -10.80 -2.42 -10.84
C GLU A 237 -10.41 -3.55 -9.90
N PHE A 238 -10.57 -3.35 -8.62
CA PHE A 238 -10.34 -4.39 -7.63
C PHE A 238 -11.50 -4.46 -6.64
N PHE A 239 -11.81 -5.67 -6.26
CA PHE A 239 -12.91 -5.97 -5.35
C PHE A 239 -12.53 -7.18 -4.50
N LEU A 240 -12.80 -7.11 -3.20
CA LEU A 240 -12.51 -8.17 -2.25
C LEU A 240 -13.60 -8.24 -1.19
N ARG A 241 -14.24 -9.39 -1.03
CA ARG A 241 -15.10 -9.70 0.10
C ARG A 241 -14.25 -10.13 1.30
N VAL A 242 -14.17 -9.28 2.29
CA VAL A 242 -13.27 -9.48 3.43
C VAL A 242 -13.69 -10.66 4.33
N PRO A 243 -14.98 -10.92 4.62
CA PRO A 243 -15.37 -12.06 5.44
C PRO A 243 -14.88 -13.42 4.91
N GLN A 244 -14.84 -13.60 3.59
CA GLN A 244 -14.38 -14.82 2.94
C GLN A 244 -12.86 -15.03 3.00
N LEU A 245 -12.08 -14.00 3.39
CA LEU A 245 -10.65 -14.18 3.64
C LEU A 245 -10.35 -15.16 4.78
N LYS A 246 -11.27 -15.31 5.74
CA LYS A 246 -11.15 -16.34 6.80
C LYS A 246 -11.11 -17.74 6.20
N GLU A 247 -11.92 -17.98 5.17
CA GLU A 247 -11.94 -19.27 4.46
C GLU A 247 -10.65 -19.53 3.68
N LEU A 248 -10.08 -18.46 3.09
CA LEU A 248 -8.82 -18.51 2.35
C LEU A 248 -7.60 -18.78 3.24
N ALA A 249 -7.59 -18.24 4.45
CA ALA A 249 -6.48 -18.41 5.38
C ALA A 249 -6.46 -19.79 6.07
N GLY A 250 -7.37 -20.69 5.68
CA GLY A 250 -7.60 -21.98 6.34
C GLY A 250 -8.59 -21.86 7.49
N ASP A 251 -9.23 -22.99 7.85
CA ASP A 251 -10.18 -23.04 8.97
C ASP A 251 -9.60 -22.28 10.17
N SER A 252 -10.44 -21.44 10.77
CA SER A 252 -10.04 -20.59 11.92
C SER A 252 -9.38 -21.40 13.05
N GLU A 253 -9.57 -22.71 13.11
CA GLU A 253 -8.94 -23.61 14.05
C GLU A 253 -7.45 -23.85 13.78
N THR A 254 -7.00 -23.80 12.53
CA THR A 254 -5.60 -24.06 12.13
C THR A 254 -4.76 -22.80 11.95
N ALA A 255 -5.38 -21.61 11.94
CA ALA A 255 -4.64 -20.36 11.81
C ALA A 255 -3.73 -20.13 13.05
N PRO A 256 -2.50 -19.59 12.88
CA PRO A 256 -1.64 -19.23 13.99
C PRO A 256 -2.35 -18.34 15.01
N PRO A 257 -2.13 -18.52 16.33
CA PRO A 257 -2.79 -17.74 17.37
C PRO A 257 -2.68 -16.22 17.15
N ALA A 258 -1.53 -15.74 16.68
CA ALA A 258 -1.31 -14.32 16.37
C ALA A 258 -2.21 -13.81 15.23
N VAL A 259 -2.49 -14.63 14.22
CA VAL A 259 -3.38 -14.27 13.11
C VAL A 259 -4.84 -14.23 13.59
N LYS A 260 -5.26 -15.21 14.41
CA LYS A 260 -6.60 -15.21 15.02
C LYS A 260 -6.80 -13.99 15.91
N ALA A 261 -5.80 -13.67 16.73
CA ALA A 261 -5.80 -12.52 17.59
C ALA A 261 -5.92 -11.21 16.79
N LEU A 262 -5.18 -11.09 15.71
CA LEU A 262 -5.26 -9.92 14.82
C LEU A 262 -6.66 -9.79 14.21
N TRP A 263 -7.23 -10.86 13.64
CA TRP A 263 -8.56 -10.83 13.05
C TRP A 263 -9.65 -10.43 14.04
N SER A 264 -9.52 -10.96 15.25
CA SER A 264 -10.44 -10.64 16.32
C SER A 264 -10.28 -9.20 16.82
N ALA A 265 -9.03 -8.69 16.87
CA ALA A 265 -8.76 -7.32 17.28
C ALA A 265 -9.38 -6.29 16.36
N ILE A 266 -9.24 -6.50 15.06
CA ILE A 266 -9.76 -5.60 14.04
C ILE A 266 -11.24 -5.86 13.73
N ARG A 267 -11.84 -6.89 14.35
CA ARG A 267 -13.20 -7.35 14.01
C ARG A 267 -13.43 -7.42 12.50
N LEU A 268 -12.65 -8.33 11.88
CA LEU A 268 -12.66 -8.49 10.42
C LEU A 268 -14.08 -8.75 9.85
N GLU A 269 -14.97 -9.29 10.67
CA GLU A 269 -16.39 -9.47 10.35
C GLU A 269 -17.15 -8.14 10.14
N ALA A 270 -16.68 -7.05 10.71
CA ALA A 270 -17.28 -5.73 10.51
C ALA A 270 -16.92 -5.12 9.15
N ILE A 271 -15.90 -5.64 8.49
CA ILE A 271 -15.49 -5.21 7.15
C ILE A 271 -16.18 -6.11 6.14
N HIS A 272 -16.98 -5.54 5.26
CA HIS A 272 -17.66 -6.30 4.21
C HIS A 272 -16.84 -6.38 2.95
N VAL A 273 -16.35 -5.24 2.48
CA VAL A 273 -15.73 -5.10 1.17
C VAL A 273 -14.51 -4.18 1.24
N PHE A 274 -13.49 -4.52 0.48
CA PHE A 274 -12.44 -3.61 0.05
C PHE A 274 -12.54 -3.48 -1.47
N ALA A 275 -12.79 -2.28 -1.97
CA ALA A 275 -13.01 -2.06 -3.39
C ALA A 275 -12.46 -0.71 -3.85
N GLY A 276 -12.15 -0.63 -5.13
CA GLY A 276 -11.72 0.62 -5.73
C GLY A 276 -11.25 0.45 -7.17
N HIS A 277 -10.78 1.55 -7.73
CA HIS A 277 -10.27 1.57 -9.09
C HIS A 277 -9.10 2.54 -9.27
N ILE A 278 -8.35 2.32 -10.35
CA ILE A 278 -7.38 3.28 -10.86
C ILE A 278 -7.91 3.78 -12.20
N SER A 279 -8.00 5.10 -12.35
CA SER A 279 -8.43 5.77 -13.58
C SER A 279 -7.37 6.73 -14.12
N LEU A 280 -7.48 7.05 -15.41
CA LEU A 280 -6.71 8.10 -16.05
C LEU A 280 -7.68 9.25 -16.40
N GLU A 281 -7.44 10.42 -15.84
CA GLU A 281 -8.28 11.60 -16.00
C GLU A 281 -7.46 12.76 -16.58
N GLY A 282 -7.28 12.77 -17.90
CA GLY A 282 -6.39 13.73 -18.56
C GLY A 282 -4.93 13.50 -18.17
N SER A 283 -4.30 14.51 -17.54
CA SER A 283 -2.93 14.36 -17.02
C SER A 283 -2.83 13.46 -15.79
N ARG A 284 -3.93 13.21 -15.08
CA ARG A 284 -3.95 12.55 -13.78
C ARG A 284 -4.04 11.04 -13.86
N THR A 285 -3.31 10.38 -12.97
CA THR A 285 -3.60 9.01 -12.55
C THR A 285 -4.23 9.07 -11.17
N ARG A 286 -5.46 8.58 -11.05
CA ARG A 286 -6.25 8.62 -9.81
C ARG A 286 -6.50 7.21 -9.28
N LEU A 287 -6.25 7.00 -7.99
CA LEU A 287 -6.63 5.82 -7.23
C LEU A 287 -7.77 6.21 -6.29
N GLN A 288 -8.92 5.58 -6.46
CA GLN A 288 -10.08 5.79 -5.60
C GLN A 288 -10.58 4.46 -5.06
N GLY A 289 -10.99 4.44 -3.79
CA GLY A 289 -11.53 3.22 -3.20
C GLY A 289 -12.00 3.41 -1.76
N ALA A 290 -12.46 2.31 -1.17
CA ALA A 290 -12.89 2.29 0.23
C ALA A 290 -12.76 0.90 0.87
N ILE A 291 -12.69 0.91 2.19
CA ILE A 291 -12.96 -0.22 3.07
C ILE A 291 -14.38 -0.01 3.61
N LEU A 292 -15.34 -0.78 3.11
CA LEU A 292 -16.76 -0.67 3.45
C LEU A 292 -17.15 -1.68 4.53
N GLY A 293 -18.09 -1.31 5.40
CA GLY A 293 -18.58 -2.21 6.42
C GLY A 293 -19.29 -1.50 7.57
N ASN A 294 -19.51 -2.23 8.65
CA ASN A 294 -20.14 -1.71 9.83
C ASN A 294 -19.16 -0.88 10.66
N THR A 295 -19.33 0.44 10.66
CA THR A 295 -18.52 1.39 11.41
C THR A 295 -18.85 1.45 12.90
N ALA A 296 -19.68 0.53 13.41
CA ALA A 296 -20.06 0.48 14.81
C ALA A 296 -18.85 0.36 15.75
N GLU A 297 -19.05 0.83 16.98
CA GLU A 297 -18.03 0.83 18.03
C GLU A 297 -17.36 -0.53 18.21
N GLY A 298 -16.06 -0.51 18.40
CA GLY A 298 -15.21 -1.68 18.60
C GLY A 298 -14.76 -2.39 17.33
N SER A 299 -15.00 -1.81 16.15
CA SER A 299 -14.52 -2.31 14.86
C SER A 299 -13.13 -1.75 14.50
N LEU A 300 -12.56 -2.20 13.36
CA LEU A 300 -11.35 -1.61 12.79
C LEU A 300 -11.51 -0.09 12.56
N PHE A 301 -12.74 0.36 12.26
CA PHE A 301 -13.04 1.75 11.98
C PHE A 301 -12.85 2.69 13.19
N ASP A 302 -12.78 2.16 14.42
CA ASP A 302 -12.43 2.96 15.61
C ASP A 302 -10.98 3.44 15.61
N ILE A 303 -10.10 2.78 14.83
CA ILE A 303 -8.69 3.17 14.69
C ILE A 303 -8.58 4.49 13.94
N TRP A 304 -9.48 4.72 12.96
CA TRP A 304 -9.62 6.03 12.35
C TRP A 304 -10.39 6.95 13.30
N GLY A 305 -9.77 8.04 13.72
CA GLY A 305 -10.41 9.06 14.54
C GLY A 305 -11.60 9.71 13.82
N GLU A 306 -12.27 10.61 14.51
CA GLU A 306 -13.20 11.51 13.83
C GLU A 306 -12.42 12.44 12.91
N GLY A 307 -12.91 12.65 11.69
CA GLY A 307 -12.29 13.54 10.73
C GLY A 307 -12.25 14.99 11.25
N GLN A 308 -11.24 15.75 10.84
CA GLN A 308 -11.12 17.17 11.21
C GLN A 308 -11.22 18.07 9.98
N ALA A 309 -12.02 19.13 10.08
CA ALA A 309 -12.11 20.17 9.06
C ALA A 309 -10.84 21.05 9.05
N GLN A 310 -10.37 21.39 10.23
CA GLN A 310 -9.21 22.27 10.41
C GLN A 310 -8.24 21.68 11.45
N PRO A 311 -7.36 20.76 11.05
CA PRO A 311 -6.31 20.28 11.93
C PRO A 311 -5.39 21.39 12.37
N ALA A 312 -4.89 21.29 13.61
CA ALA A 312 -4.06 22.34 14.21
C ALA A 312 -2.74 22.57 13.43
N SER A 313 -2.26 21.56 12.74
CA SER A 313 -1.04 21.63 11.91
C SER A 313 -1.14 22.56 10.71
N LEU A 314 -2.34 22.84 10.20
CA LEU A 314 -2.52 23.80 9.10
C LEU A 314 -2.00 25.21 9.43
N ALA A 315 -2.07 25.60 10.72
CA ALA A 315 -1.52 26.88 11.18
C ALA A 315 0.01 27.00 11.05
N TYR A 316 0.72 25.90 10.79
CA TYR A 316 2.17 25.85 10.65
C TYR A 316 2.64 25.75 9.20
N LEU A 317 1.71 25.71 8.26
CA LEU A 317 2.03 25.75 6.83
C LEU A 317 2.39 27.17 6.40
N THR A 318 3.31 27.24 5.46
CA THR A 318 3.78 28.50 4.87
C THR A 318 3.65 28.41 3.35
N PRO A 319 3.69 29.55 2.63
CA PRO A 319 3.73 29.52 1.18
C PRO A 319 4.86 28.66 0.61
N ASP A 320 5.91 28.41 1.39
CA ASP A 320 7.07 27.60 1.01
C ASP A 320 6.93 26.11 1.31
N THR A 321 5.84 25.68 1.93
CA THR A 321 5.59 24.27 2.20
C THR A 321 5.45 23.49 0.89
N ILE A 322 6.30 22.48 0.71
CA ILE A 322 6.37 21.62 -0.48
C ILE A 322 5.65 20.30 -0.21
N TYR A 323 5.81 19.78 1.00
CA TYR A 323 5.21 18.53 1.44
C TYR A 323 4.44 18.73 2.72
N TYR A 324 3.25 18.19 2.76
CA TYR A 324 2.40 18.11 3.93
C TYR A 324 1.69 16.77 3.96
N HIS A 325 1.69 16.13 5.11
CA HIS A 325 0.94 14.90 5.36
C HIS A 325 0.37 14.96 6.77
N GLU A 326 -0.93 14.72 6.89
CA GLU A 326 -1.64 14.56 8.15
C GLU A 326 -2.44 13.26 8.16
N SER A 327 -2.62 12.69 9.32
CA SER A 327 -3.49 11.54 9.57
C SER A 327 -4.14 11.69 10.92
N GLN A 328 -5.41 11.25 11.02
CA GLN A 328 -6.19 11.24 12.24
C GLN A 328 -6.36 9.79 12.70
N PHE A 329 -5.75 9.44 13.82
CA PHE A 329 -5.86 8.12 14.43
C PHE A 329 -6.39 8.23 15.85
N SER A 330 -7.36 7.39 16.20
CA SER A 330 -7.78 7.21 17.58
C SER A 330 -6.77 6.34 18.32
N LEU A 331 -5.81 6.93 19.06
CA LEU A 331 -4.90 6.14 19.90
C LEU A 331 -5.66 5.31 20.96
N PRO A 332 -6.74 5.82 21.62
CA PRO A 332 -7.61 4.98 22.43
C PRO A 332 -8.23 3.81 21.65
N GLY A 333 -8.71 4.04 20.40
CA GLY A 333 -9.22 2.99 19.52
C GLY A 333 -8.18 1.92 19.22
N VAL A 334 -6.95 2.31 18.87
CA VAL A 334 -5.82 1.40 18.67
C VAL A 334 -5.55 0.58 19.94
N TYR A 335 -5.50 1.24 21.10
CA TYR A 335 -5.30 0.56 22.39
C TYR A 335 -6.38 -0.49 22.65
N HIS A 336 -7.66 -0.14 22.48
CA HIS A 336 -8.77 -1.07 22.66
C HIS A 336 -8.70 -2.25 21.67
N ALA A 337 -8.32 -2.01 20.42
CA ALA A 337 -8.14 -3.07 19.43
C ALA A 337 -7.02 -4.05 19.86
N VAL A 338 -5.86 -3.52 20.29
CA VAL A 338 -4.74 -4.32 20.79
C VAL A 338 -5.12 -5.11 22.04
N LYS A 339 -5.82 -4.47 22.98
CA LYS A 339 -6.29 -5.12 24.22
C LYS A 339 -7.24 -6.27 23.92
N ARG A 340 -8.18 -6.08 23.00
CA ARG A 340 -9.08 -7.17 22.54
C ARG A 340 -8.27 -8.33 21.92
N ALA A 341 -7.28 -8.02 21.07
CA ALA A 341 -6.41 -9.04 20.48
C ALA A 341 -5.72 -9.90 21.54
N LEU A 342 -5.12 -9.25 22.52
CA LEU A 342 -4.38 -9.93 23.59
C LEU A 342 -5.32 -10.75 24.48
N SER A 343 -6.50 -10.22 24.83
CA SER A 343 -7.47 -10.96 25.67
C SER A 343 -8.01 -12.23 24.99
N GLN A 344 -8.07 -12.25 23.67
CA GLN A 344 -8.55 -13.40 22.89
C GLN A 344 -7.44 -14.38 22.49
N SER A 345 -6.18 -13.99 22.67
CA SER A 345 -5.02 -14.86 22.42
C SER A 345 -4.75 -15.90 23.54
N GLY A 346 -5.59 -15.91 24.58
CA GLY A 346 -5.49 -16.84 25.71
C GLY A 346 -5.02 -16.19 27.02
N ALA A 347 -5.12 -16.94 28.12
CA ALA A 347 -4.87 -16.45 29.47
C ALA A 347 -3.48 -15.83 29.65
N ASN A 348 -2.44 -16.43 29.05
CA ASN A 348 -1.07 -15.90 29.14
C ASN A 348 -0.93 -14.54 28.48
N ALA A 349 -1.55 -14.32 27.32
CA ALA A 349 -1.51 -13.04 26.61
C ALA A 349 -2.31 -11.96 27.33
N SER A 350 -3.45 -12.32 27.94
CA SER A 350 -4.23 -11.41 28.78
C SER A 350 -3.45 -10.97 30.01
N THR A 351 -2.75 -11.91 30.70
CA THR A 351 -1.88 -11.58 31.82
C THR A 351 -0.71 -10.69 31.40
N MET A 352 -0.11 -10.96 30.24
CA MET A 352 0.95 -10.11 29.70
C MET A 352 0.45 -8.69 29.38
N ALA A 353 -0.75 -8.55 28.83
CA ALA A 353 -1.37 -7.25 28.59
C ALA A 353 -1.54 -6.44 29.88
N SER A 354 -2.12 -7.06 30.92
CA SER A 354 -2.30 -6.41 32.23
C SER A 354 -0.96 -6.05 32.88
N THR A 355 0.05 -6.89 32.71
CA THR A 355 1.41 -6.61 33.21
C THR A 355 2.02 -5.40 32.50
N LEU A 356 1.91 -5.34 31.17
CA LEU A 356 2.38 -4.20 30.36
C LEU A 356 1.63 -2.91 30.72
N GLU A 357 0.32 -2.96 30.93
CA GLU A 357 -0.47 -1.81 31.40
C GLU A 357 0.03 -1.31 32.76
N ASN A 358 0.20 -2.21 33.73
CA ASN A 358 0.69 -1.83 35.05
C ASN A 358 2.13 -1.26 34.99
N MET A 359 3.01 -1.84 34.19
CA MET A 359 4.35 -1.30 33.97
C MET A 359 4.32 0.07 33.32
N ALA A 360 3.46 0.26 32.31
CA ALA A 360 3.27 1.55 31.64
C ALA A 360 2.72 2.57 32.63
N GLN A 361 1.68 2.24 33.39
CA GLN A 361 1.10 3.13 34.40
C GLN A 361 2.14 3.53 35.47
N THR A 362 2.92 2.56 35.97
CA THR A 362 3.97 2.83 36.95
C THR A 362 5.03 3.79 36.38
N ARG A 363 5.39 3.62 35.12
CA ARG A 363 6.41 4.45 34.45
C ARG A 363 5.89 5.82 34.03
N ILE A 364 4.64 5.90 33.61
CA ILE A 364 4.00 7.11 33.08
C ILE A 364 3.41 7.95 34.21
N GLY A 365 3.01 7.31 35.33
CA GLY A 365 2.36 7.95 36.48
C GLY A 365 0.85 8.18 36.31
N MET A 366 0.24 7.61 35.24
CA MET A 366 -1.18 7.65 34.97
C MET A 366 -1.62 6.40 34.18
N PRO A 367 -2.93 6.04 34.16
CA PRO A 367 -3.43 4.97 33.32
C PRO A 367 -3.09 5.20 31.82
N LEU A 368 -2.73 4.12 31.12
CA LEU A 368 -2.34 4.23 29.70
C LEU A 368 -3.46 4.82 28.81
N PRO A 369 -4.75 4.48 28.98
CA PRO A 369 -5.84 5.12 28.24
C PRO A 369 -5.89 6.64 28.44
N ASP A 370 -5.68 7.13 29.67
CA ASP A 370 -5.69 8.56 29.97
C ASP A 370 -4.51 9.28 29.31
N ALA A 371 -3.33 8.64 29.29
CA ALA A 371 -2.16 9.18 28.59
C ALA A 371 -2.39 9.27 27.08
N LEU A 372 -3.04 8.26 26.47
CA LEU A 372 -3.39 8.25 25.05
C LEU A 372 -4.44 9.31 24.71
N ALA A 373 -5.40 9.56 25.60
CA ALA A 373 -6.43 10.59 25.46
C ALA A 373 -5.89 12.03 25.52
N LEU A 374 -4.62 12.23 25.95
CA LEU A 374 -3.96 13.53 25.86
C LEU A 374 -3.61 13.93 24.41
N THR A 375 -3.68 13.00 23.46
CA THR A 375 -3.52 13.29 22.03
C THR A 375 -4.88 13.57 21.38
N THR A 376 -4.90 14.45 20.39
CA THR A 376 -6.11 14.66 19.55
C THR A 376 -6.24 13.63 18.44
N GLY A 377 -5.26 12.75 18.28
CA GLY A 377 -5.20 11.80 17.18
C GLY A 377 -4.60 12.35 15.88
N GLU A 378 -4.30 13.62 15.83
CA GLU A 378 -3.63 14.28 14.70
C GLU A 378 -2.12 13.95 14.72
N PHE A 379 -1.59 13.41 13.62
CA PHE A 379 -0.18 13.11 13.42
C PHE A 379 0.23 13.43 11.99
N GLY A 380 1.47 13.85 11.83
CA GLY A 380 1.95 14.07 10.47
C GLY A 380 3.33 14.70 10.37
N SER A 381 3.60 15.25 9.20
CA SER A 381 4.84 15.96 8.93
C SER A 381 4.68 16.98 7.82
N LEU A 382 5.53 17.99 7.87
CA LEU A 382 5.64 19.03 6.85
C LEU A 382 7.10 19.28 6.48
N GLU A 383 7.33 19.75 5.26
CA GLU A 383 8.66 20.07 4.77
C GLU A 383 8.60 21.22 3.77
N SER A 384 9.51 22.18 3.92
CA SER A 384 9.66 23.35 3.04
C SER A 384 11.01 23.36 2.30
N SER A 385 11.77 22.24 2.36
CA SER A 385 13.07 22.15 1.70
C SER A 385 12.94 21.64 0.28
N PRO A 386 13.31 22.41 -0.76
CA PRO A 386 13.30 21.94 -2.14
C PRO A 386 14.19 20.71 -2.40
N ALA A 387 15.21 20.51 -1.55
CA ALA A 387 16.10 19.35 -1.65
C ALA A 387 15.59 18.11 -0.89
N LEU A 388 14.44 18.18 -0.22
CA LEU A 388 13.94 17.13 0.69
C LEU A 388 14.98 16.79 1.78
N ASP A 389 15.58 17.82 2.38
CA ASP A 389 16.58 17.66 3.42
C ASP A 389 15.93 17.13 4.72
N PRO A 390 16.27 15.90 5.19
CA PRO A 390 15.67 15.33 6.39
C PRO A 390 15.86 16.21 7.64
N ASP A 391 16.90 17.03 7.67
CA ASP A 391 17.18 17.95 8.77
C ASP A 391 16.18 19.12 8.83
N LYS A 392 15.45 19.37 7.73
CA LYS A 392 14.43 20.42 7.61
C LYS A 392 13.01 19.90 7.70
N LYS A 393 12.83 18.61 7.91
CA LYS A 393 11.51 18.00 8.10
C LYS A 393 11.03 18.23 9.53
N VAL A 394 9.78 18.66 9.66
CA VAL A 394 9.09 18.82 10.95
C VAL A 394 7.99 17.78 11.05
N TYR A 395 7.97 17.06 12.15
CA TYR A 395 6.91 16.13 12.52
C TYR A 395 6.02 16.78 13.56
N PHE A 396 4.76 16.39 13.62
CA PHE A 396 3.83 16.92 14.61
C PHE A 396 2.90 15.83 15.16
N ALA A 397 2.43 16.08 16.39
CA ALA A 397 1.38 15.33 17.03
C ALA A 397 0.43 16.29 17.73
N GLY A 398 -0.88 16.14 17.50
CA GLY A 398 -1.91 16.95 18.13
C GLY A 398 -2.09 16.59 19.61
N ILE A 399 -2.27 17.60 20.45
CA ILE A 399 -2.45 17.45 21.89
C ILE A 399 -3.66 18.23 22.40
N SER A 400 -4.33 17.67 23.41
CA SER A 400 -5.50 18.28 24.06
C SER A 400 -5.13 19.08 25.31
N ASN A 401 -4.01 18.78 25.97
CA ASN A 401 -3.62 19.37 27.24
C ASN A 401 -2.09 19.51 27.36
N LYS A 402 -1.59 20.71 27.06
CA LYS A 402 -0.15 20.99 27.10
C LYS A 402 0.51 20.74 28.47
N PRO A 403 -0.02 21.21 29.62
CA PRO A 403 0.56 20.93 30.96
C PRO A 403 0.74 19.44 31.24
N GLU A 404 -0.27 18.60 30.98
CA GLU A 404 -0.18 17.17 31.22
C GLU A 404 0.77 16.48 30.25
N ILE A 405 0.81 16.88 28.97
CA ILE A 405 1.80 16.38 28.01
C ILE A 405 3.23 16.72 28.44
N LEU A 406 3.49 17.95 28.91
CA LEU A 406 4.80 18.33 29.41
C LEU A 406 5.20 17.49 30.63
N LYS A 407 4.28 17.26 31.57
CA LYS A 407 4.48 16.39 32.72
C LYS A 407 4.80 14.97 32.28
N LEU A 408 4.02 14.41 31.35
CA LEU A 408 4.24 13.09 30.76
C LEU A 408 5.61 12.98 30.08
N MET A 409 5.98 13.96 29.26
CA MET A 409 7.28 13.98 28.57
C MET A 409 8.45 14.08 29.54
N ARG A 410 8.34 14.88 30.61
CA ARG A 410 9.37 14.97 31.64
C ARG A 410 9.50 13.65 32.40
N THR A 411 8.39 12.94 32.63
CA THR A 411 8.42 11.61 33.26
C THR A 411 9.08 10.56 32.38
N ILE A 412 8.72 10.50 31.10
CA ILE A 412 9.23 9.47 30.17
C ILE A 412 10.67 9.75 29.74
N LEU A 413 11.03 11.03 29.58
CA LEU A 413 12.33 11.49 29.05
C LEU A 413 13.23 12.12 30.10
N SER A 414 12.99 11.89 31.40
CA SER A 414 13.64 12.56 32.52
C SER A 414 15.17 12.62 32.42
N ASP A 415 15.78 11.51 31.99
CA ASP A 415 17.23 11.35 31.82
C ASP A 415 17.77 11.78 30.46
N ARG A 416 16.89 12.20 29.55
CA ARG A 416 17.23 12.56 28.16
C ARG A 416 17.02 14.03 27.84
N ILE A 417 16.22 14.74 28.62
CA ILE A 417 16.03 16.18 28.45
C ILE A 417 17.28 16.90 28.92
N THR A 418 18.04 17.47 27.98
CA THR A 418 19.29 18.20 28.29
C THR A 418 19.09 19.67 28.47
N SER A 419 17.99 20.21 27.96
CA SER A 419 17.65 21.64 28.10
C SER A 419 16.15 21.81 27.92
N GLU A 420 15.58 22.69 28.73
CA GLU A 420 14.21 23.18 28.63
C GLU A 420 14.20 24.70 28.66
N ARG A 421 13.45 25.30 27.74
CA ARG A 421 13.29 26.76 27.65
C ARG A 421 11.85 27.10 27.32
N ASN A 422 11.27 28.05 28.05
CA ASN A 422 9.97 28.62 27.74
C ASN A 422 10.13 29.93 26.96
N ASP A 423 9.31 30.11 25.93
CA ASP A 423 9.24 31.30 25.12
C ASP A 423 7.76 31.56 24.77
N GLY A 424 7.15 32.47 25.52
CA GLY A 424 5.71 32.72 25.46
C GLY A 424 4.91 31.43 25.72
N ASN A 425 4.08 31.05 24.76
CA ASN A 425 3.24 29.85 24.84
C ASN A 425 3.92 28.58 24.33
N VAL A 426 5.22 28.62 24.01
CA VAL A 426 5.97 27.47 23.49
C VAL A 426 7.01 27.01 24.50
N THR A 427 7.06 25.71 24.77
CA THR A 427 8.12 25.08 25.57
C THR A 427 9.04 24.29 24.67
N TYR A 428 10.32 24.67 24.61
CA TYR A 428 11.34 23.97 23.83
C TYR A 428 12.06 22.94 24.69
N LEU A 429 12.22 21.73 24.20
CA LEU A 429 12.97 20.67 24.84
C LEU A 429 14.09 20.20 23.89
N LYS A 430 15.30 20.08 24.42
CA LYS A 430 16.41 19.43 23.71
C LYS A 430 16.61 18.05 24.29
N ILE A 431 16.59 17.01 23.41
CA ILE A 431 16.72 15.62 23.82
C ILE A 431 18.10 15.09 23.41
N SER A 432 18.80 14.47 24.35
CA SER A 432 20.04 13.75 24.09
C SER A 432 19.74 12.30 23.70
N LEU A 433 20.40 11.82 22.66
CA LEU A 433 20.40 10.40 22.28
C LEU A 433 21.56 9.61 22.92
N LYS A 434 22.37 10.26 23.77
CA LYS A 434 23.44 9.57 24.53
C LYS A 434 22.80 8.74 25.64
N GLY A 435 22.68 7.46 25.43
CA GLY A 435 22.19 6.52 26.44
C GLY A 435 21.50 5.32 25.79
N ASN A 436 22.18 4.20 25.78
CA ASN A 436 21.78 2.89 25.23
C ASN A 436 21.70 2.81 23.68
N GLN A 437 22.76 2.31 23.10
CA GLN A 437 22.80 1.80 21.71
C GLN A 437 21.78 0.65 21.46
N GLY A 438 20.93 0.33 22.44
CA GLY A 438 19.90 -0.71 22.38
C GLY A 438 18.45 -0.20 22.46
N SER A 439 18.18 1.09 22.72
CA SER A 439 16.81 1.60 22.77
C SER A 439 16.34 2.11 21.40
N THR A 440 15.64 1.27 20.72
CA THR A 440 15.22 1.36 19.32
C THR A 440 14.15 2.40 18.98
N GLY A 441 13.62 3.16 19.92
CA GLY A 441 12.46 4.02 19.70
C GLY A 441 12.79 5.41 19.16
N VAL A 442 13.46 6.25 19.95
CA VAL A 442 13.63 7.69 19.62
C VAL A 442 14.76 7.94 18.63
N ALA A 443 15.82 7.11 18.64
CA ALA A 443 16.93 7.22 17.69
C ALA A 443 16.52 6.93 16.23
N GLN A 444 15.52 6.08 16.04
CA GLN A 444 14.99 5.79 14.70
C GLN A 444 14.12 6.94 14.14
N TRP A 445 13.59 7.82 14.96
CA TRP A 445 12.71 8.91 14.54
C TRP A 445 13.48 10.20 14.25
N GLY A 446 14.74 10.27 14.63
CA GLY A 446 15.67 11.33 14.18
C GLY A 446 15.43 12.71 14.75
N PHE A 447 14.53 12.91 15.74
CA PHE A 447 14.39 14.23 16.33
C PHE A 447 15.16 14.39 17.63
N TYR A 448 15.88 15.49 17.65
CA TYR A 448 16.70 15.92 18.78
C TYR A 448 16.08 17.12 19.51
N HIS A 449 15.12 17.78 18.88
CA HIS A 449 14.50 18.99 19.40
C HIS A 449 12.98 18.86 19.33
N LEU A 450 12.31 19.25 20.40
CA LEU A 450 10.85 19.31 20.46
C LEU A 450 10.40 20.72 20.84
N ALA A 451 9.23 21.10 20.36
CA ALA A 451 8.53 22.31 20.78
C ALA A 451 7.09 21.94 21.12
N VAL A 452 6.66 22.22 22.35
CA VAL A 452 5.32 21.95 22.82
C VAL A 452 4.54 23.27 22.82
N THR A 453 3.60 23.37 21.91
CA THR A 453 2.66 24.49 21.76
C THR A 453 1.34 24.18 22.52
N PRO A 454 0.35 25.06 22.55
CA PRO A 454 -0.94 24.75 23.15
C PRO A 454 -1.64 23.52 22.53
N ASN A 455 -1.50 23.30 21.22
CA ASN A 455 -2.27 22.29 20.47
C ASN A 455 -1.42 21.20 19.81
N LEU A 456 -0.09 21.38 19.70
CA LEU A 456 0.81 20.44 19.02
C LEU A 456 2.11 20.23 19.81
N VAL A 457 2.65 19.03 19.69
CA VAL A 457 4.07 18.75 19.87
C VAL A 457 4.70 18.72 18.47
N LEU A 458 5.69 19.58 18.24
CA LEU A 458 6.49 19.59 17.02
C LEU A 458 7.85 18.97 17.31
N GLY A 459 8.39 18.20 16.37
CA GLY A 459 9.72 17.58 16.47
C GLY A 459 10.53 17.77 15.20
N ALA A 460 11.83 18.11 15.35
CA ALA A 460 12.74 18.19 14.21
C ALA A 460 14.17 17.77 14.62
N PRO A 461 15.00 17.30 13.67
CA PRO A 461 16.40 16.99 13.91
C PRO A 461 17.20 18.22 14.40
N LYS A 462 16.85 19.42 13.93
CA LYS A 462 17.54 20.68 14.28
C LYS A 462 16.60 21.69 14.94
N GLY A 463 17.06 22.32 16.01
CA GLY A 463 16.29 23.32 16.74
C GLY A 463 16.06 24.62 15.93
N GLU A 464 16.91 24.94 14.99
CA GLU A 464 16.74 26.07 14.06
C GLU A 464 15.53 25.86 13.14
N THR A 465 15.29 24.59 12.68
CA THR A 465 14.14 24.23 11.86
C THR A 465 12.84 24.48 12.61
N LEU A 466 12.74 24.07 13.88
CA LEU A 466 11.57 24.34 14.73
C LEU A 466 11.35 25.85 14.94
N ARG A 467 12.43 26.58 15.24
CA ARG A 467 12.33 28.06 15.44
C ARG A 467 11.87 28.75 14.16
N ALA A 468 12.39 28.37 13.00
CA ALA A 468 11.98 28.94 11.73
C ALA A 468 10.48 28.68 11.47
N THR A 469 10.01 27.44 11.67
CA THR A 469 8.58 27.08 11.53
C THR A 469 7.69 27.87 12.48
N LEU A 470 8.09 28.01 13.75
CA LEU A 470 7.31 28.72 14.77
C LEU A 470 7.32 30.25 14.59
N SER A 471 8.44 30.83 14.13
CA SER A 471 8.52 32.26 13.88
C SER A 471 7.65 32.71 12.71
N GLN A 472 7.47 31.88 11.70
CA GLN A 472 6.56 32.15 10.59
C GLN A 472 5.09 32.18 11.05
N VAL A 473 4.70 31.31 11.97
CA VAL A 473 3.36 31.34 12.58
C VAL A 473 3.17 32.61 13.43
N ALA A 474 4.17 33.00 14.20
CA ALA A 474 4.12 34.21 15.05
C ALA A 474 4.05 35.51 14.24
N ALA A 475 4.53 35.51 13.01
CA ALA A 475 4.44 36.64 12.10
C ALA A 475 3.02 36.95 11.58
N GLY A 476 2.05 36.09 11.88
CA GLY A 476 0.62 36.39 11.74
C GLY A 476 0.01 36.12 10.36
N ASP A 477 0.71 35.45 9.44
CA ASP A 477 0.13 35.11 8.14
C ASP A 477 0.34 33.62 7.81
N PRO A 478 -0.44 32.69 8.40
CA PRO A 478 -0.48 31.31 7.96
C PRO A 478 -1.27 31.23 6.64
N ALA A 479 -0.65 31.71 5.55
CA ALA A 479 -1.23 31.55 4.24
C ALA A 479 -0.94 30.14 3.76
N LEU A 480 -1.97 29.30 3.72
CA LEU A 480 -1.89 27.99 3.07
C LEU A 480 -1.36 28.15 1.64
N PRO A 481 -0.41 27.34 1.20
CA PRO A 481 -0.03 27.33 -0.21
C PRO A 481 -1.27 27.22 -1.07
N LYS A 482 -1.45 28.12 -2.03
CA LYS A 482 -2.67 28.22 -2.85
C LYS A 482 -3.01 26.88 -3.51
N ASN A 483 -2.01 26.16 -3.99
CA ASN A 483 -2.19 24.84 -4.62
C ASN A 483 -2.70 23.81 -3.61
N LEU A 484 -2.17 23.79 -2.38
CA LEU A 484 -2.62 22.91 -1.30
C LEU A 484 -4.07 23.23 -0.92
N GLN A 485 -4.43 24.49 -0.77
CA GLN A 485 -5.80 24.92 -0.47
C GLN A 485 -6.77 24.47 -1.57
N THR A 486 -6.40 24.68 -2.83
CA THR A 486 -7.20 24.24 -3.99
C THR A 486 -7.32 22.73 -4.04
N ALA A 487 -6.27 21.99 -3.70
CA ALA A 487 -6.28 20.55 -3.65
C ALA A 487 -7.20 20.02 -2.54
N ARG A 488 -7.07 20.57 -1.31
CA ARG A 488 -7.88 20.18 -0.16
C ARG A 488 -9.39 20.44 -0.38
N ALA A 489 -9.74 21.53 -1.05
CA ALA A 489 -11.13 21.90 -1.35
C ALA A 489 -11.87 20.92 -2.28
N LYS A 490 -11.18 19.94 -2.87
CA LYS A 490 -11.79 18.90 -3.72
C LYS A 490 -12.35 17.73 -2.92
N PHE A 491 -12.04 17.63 -1.64
CA PHE A 491 -12.44 16.56 -0.75
C PHE A 491 -13.54 16.99 0.23
N PRO A 492 -14.17 16.06 0.94
CA PRO A 492 -15.08 16.39 2.04
C PRO A 492 -14.42 17.30 3.08
N GLU A 493 -15.22 18.03 3.83
CA GLU A 493 -14.73 18.95 4.85
C GLU A 493 -13.98 18.20 5.97
N LEU A 494 -14.55 17.08 6.43
CA LEU A 494 -13.98 16.25 7.50
C LEU A 494 -13.06 15.18 6.90
N LEU A 495 -11.76 15.27 7.16
CA LEU A 495 -10.77 14.32 6.68
C LEU A 495 -10.11 13.56 7.83
N ASN A 496 -9.86 12.28 7.62
CA ASN A 496 -9.03 11.43 8.47
C ASN A 496 -7.57 11.39 8.02
N GLY A 497 -7.29 11.93 6.86
CA GLY A 497 -5.94 12.09 6.34
C GLY A 497 -5.94 12.97 5.11
N PHE A 498 -4.85 13.71 4.96
CA PHE A 498 -4.60 14.50 3.77
C PHE A 498 -3.10 14.52 3.48
N SER A 499 -2.75 14.38 2.21
CA SER A 499 -1.38 14.41 1.71
C SER A 499 -1.29 15.36 0.54
N TYR A 500 -0.26 16.18 0.54
CA TYR A 500 0.07 17.06 -0.57
C TYR A 500 1.57 17.09 -0.80
N PHE A 501 1.99 16.97 -2.05
CA PHE A 501 3.37 17.07 -2.46
C PHE A 501 3.50 17.85 -3.77
N ASP A 502 4.26 18.92 -3.77
CA ASP A 502 4.51 19.79 -4.93
C ASP A 502 5.84 19.41 -5.59
N PHE A 503 5.78 18.61 -6.66
CA PHE A 503 6.95 18.16 -7.39
C PHE A 503 7.64 19.28 -8.18
N GLN A 504 6.89 20.32 -8.56
CA GLN A 504 7.41 21.45 -9.37
C GLN A 504 8.38 22.35 -8.57
N ARG A 505 8.29 22.31 -7.25
CA ARG A 505 9.11 23.14 -6.35
C ARG A 505 10.36 22.43 -5.85
N LEU A 506 10.60 21.20 -6.30
CA LEU A 506 11.79 20.44 -5.93
C LEU A 506 13.03 20.91 -6.70
N ASP A 507 14.14 21.01 -6.00
CA ASP A 507 15.50 21.02 -6.60
C ASP A 507 15.88 19.58 -6.94
N TRP A 508 15.43 19.09 -8.09
CA TRP A 508 15.62 17.71 -8.52
C TRP A 508 17.10 17.26 -8.58
N PRO A 509 18.06 18.12 -9.01
CA PRO A 509 19.49 17.83 -8.86
C PRO A 509 19.93 17.59 -7.41
N ALA A 510 19.44 18.38 -6.46
CA ALA A 510 19.73 18.19 -5.04
C ALA A 510 19.05 16.94 -4.48
N VAL A 511 17.78 16.69 -4.84
CA VAL A 511 17.05 15.47 -4.50
C VAL A 511 17.79 14.22 -5.00
N LYS A 512 18.28 14.23 -6.25
CA LYS A 512 19.09 13.15 -6.81
C LYS A 512 20.34 12.90 -5.95
N ARG A 513 21.12 13.96 -5.60
CA ARG A 513 22.31 13.82 -4.74
C ARG A 513 21.97 13.20 -3.40
N GLN A 514 20.84 13.60 -2.82
CA GLN A 514 20.38 13.09 -1.53
C GLN A 514 19.98 11.61 -1.60
N TRP A 515 19.25 11.19 -2.64
CA TRP A 515 18.91 9.78 -2.84
C TRP A 515 20.17 8.91 -2.96
N ILE A 516 21.18 9.36 -3.70
CA ILE A 516 22.47 8.67 -3.81
C ILE A 516 23.11 8.55 -2.41
N SER A 517 23.17 9.62 -1.65
CA SER A 517 23.77 9.64 -0.31
C SER A 517 23.07 8.68 0.63
N GLN A 518 21.73 8.74 0.71
CA GLN A 518 20.93 7.85 1.58
C GLN A 518 21.06 6.38 1.18
N ALA A 519 20.96 6.08 -0.11
CA ALA A 519 21.06 4.71 -0.61
C ALA A 519 22.46 4.12 -0.36
N THR A 520 23.51 4.94 -0.55
CA THR A 520 24.91 4.57 -0.30
C THR A 520 25.16 4.32 1.19
N SER A 521 24.67 5.22 2.08
CA SER A 521 24.79 5.05 3.53
C SER A 521 24.11 3.76 3.98
N LYS A 522 22.87 3.53 3.53
CA LYS A 522 22.12 2.32 3.87
C LYS A 522 22.78 1.03 3.36
N ALA A 523 23.37 1.06 2.16
CA ALA A 523 24.11 -0.08 1.63
C ALA A 523 25.33 -0.42 2.51
N ARG A 524 26.05 0.61 2.99
CA ARG A 524 27.21 0.42 3.89
C ARG A 524 26.81 -0.06 5.29
N GLU A 525 25.67 0.38 5.82
CA GLU A 525 25.15 -0.06 7.13
C GLU A 525 24.86 -1.57 7.16
N THR A 526 24.49 -2.18 6.02
CA THR A 526 24.20 -3.62 5.95
C THR A 526 25.40 -4.52 6.17
N LYS A 527 26.65 -3.97 6.15
CA LYS A 527 27.91 -4.68 6.41
C LYS A 527 28.03 -6.02 5.66
N THR A 528 27.42 -6.15 4.50
CA THR A 528 27.52 -7.34 3.66
C THR A 528 28.75 -7.24 2.77
N ALA A 529 29.34 -8.39 2.40
CA ALA A 529 30.47 -8.44 1.45
C ALA A 529 30.15 -7.78 0.10
N ASP A 530 28.87 -7.62 -0.22
CA ASP A 530 28.38 -6.98 -1.45
C ASP A 530 28.08 -5.48 -1.30
N ALA A 531 28.34 -4.86 -0.14
CA ALA A 531 28.00 -3.46 0.11
C ALA A 531 28.65 -2.51 -0.92
N ASP A 532 29.94 -2.68 -1.20
CA ASP A 532 30.66 -1.85 -2.17
C ASP A 532 30.16 -2.05 -3.61
N ARG A 533 29.80 -3.27 -3.96
CA ARG A 533 29.17 -3.57 -5.25
C ARG A 533 27.82 -2.90 -5.37
N THR A 534 27.01 -2.94 -4.32
CA THR A 534 25.71 -2.28 -4.27
C THR A 534 25.85 -0.76 -4.36
N VAL A 535 26.82 -0.18 -3.65
CA VAL A 535 27.14 1.26 -3.73
C VAL A 535 27.55 1.67 -5.15
N LYS A 536 28.42 0.86 -5.79
CA LYS A 536 28.81 1.12 -7.18
C LYS A 536 27.60 1.07 -8.12
N GLN A 537 26.76 0.05 -8.02
CA GLN A 537 25.54 -0.07 -8.82
C GLN A 537 24.60 1.11 -8.64
N ILE A 538 24.40 1.59 -7.40
CA ILE A 538 23.59 2.77 -7.10
C ILE A 538 24.17 4.00 -7.81
N ASN A 539 25.48 4.23 -7.68
CA ASN A 539 26.12 5.38 -8.31
C ASN A 539 26.04 5.33 -9.83
N ASP A 540 26.39 4.19 -10.44
CA ASP A 540 26.34 4.00 -11.90
C ASP A 540 24.90 4.25 -12.41
N TRP A 541 23.92 3.82 -11.65
CA TRP A 541 22.51 3.96 -11.98
C TRP A 541 22.01 5.41 -11.92
N PHE A 542 22.31 6.10 -10.81
CA PHE A 542 21.90 7.50 -10.66
C PHE A 542 22.68 8.47 -11.54
N GLN A 543 23.92 8.12 -11.95
CA GLN A 543 24.69 8.97 -12.87
C GLN A 543 23.97 9.18 -14.21
N THR A 544 23.32 8.14 -14.74
CA THR A 544 22.64 8.19 -16.03
C THR A 544 21.25 8.83 -15.96
N LEU A 545 20.67 9.00 -14.75
CA LEU A 545 19.37 9.61 -14.57
C LEU A 545 19.44 11.13 -14.78
N ASN A 546 18.73 11.65 -15.78
CA ASN A 546 18.48 13.08 -15.90
C ASN A 546 17.37 13.49 -14.91
N PRO A 547 17.66 14.27 -13.86
CA PRO A 547 16.64 14.63 -12.87
C PRO A 547 15.55 15.57 -13.42
N GLU A 548 15.81 16.28 -14.51
CA GLU A 548 14.86 17.20 -15.16
C GLU A 548 13.69 16.45 -15.84
N VAL A 549 13.76 15.13 -15.94
CA VAL A 549 12.63 14.33 -16.43
C VAL A 549 11.41 14.41 -15.50
N PHE A 550 11.64 14.52 -14.21
CA PHE A 550 10.53 14.53 -13.24
C PHE A 550 9.65 15.78 -13.34
N PRO A 551 10.17 17.03 -13.29
CA PRO A 551 9.32 18.21 -13.38
C PRO A 551 8.64 18.41 -14.75
N ARG A 552 9.09 17.72 -15.80
CA ARG A 552 8.40 17.71 -17.08
C ARG A 552 7.06 16.98 -17.03
N HIS A 553 6.94 16.01 -16.16
CA HIS A 553 5.78 15.13 -16.08
C HIS A 553 5.03 15.20 -14.76
N LEU A 554 5.72 15.37 -13.62
CA LEU A 554 5.11 15.37 -12.31
C LEU A 554 4.89 16.80 -11.81
N HIS A 555 3.65 17.13 -11.49
CA HIS A 555 3.30 18.43 -10.91
C HIS A 555 3.00 18.32 -9.42
N SER A 556 2.05 17.46 -9.05
CA SER A 556 1.68 17.24 -7.66
C SER A 556 1.23 15.82 -7.37
N LEU A 557 1.36 15.42 -6.11
CA LEU A 557 0.62 14.28 -5.55
C LEU A 557 -0.33 14.83 -4.50
N THR A 558 -1.58 14.42 -4.59
CA THR A 558 -2.61 14.80 -3.63
C THR A 558 -3.41 13.56 -3.24
N GLY A 559 -3.66 13.40 -1.95
CA GLY A 559 -4.46 12.29 -1.46
C GLY A 559 -5.23 12.69 -0.21
N ALA A 560 -6.39 12.06 -0.01
CA ALA A 560 -7.17 12.21 1.20
C ALA A 560 -7.83 10.89 1.59
N SER A 561 -8.14 10.78 2.88
CA SER A 561 -9.00 9.73 3.41
C SER A 561 -10.03 10.34 4.35
N TRP A 562 -11.22 9.74 4.38
CA TRP A 562 -12.30 10.16 5.26
C TRP A 562 -13.14 8.95 5.69
N LYS A 563 -13.77 9.06 6.82
CA LYS A 563 -14.69 8.05 7.34
C LYS A 563 -16.12 8.60 7.29
N ASP A 564 -17.06 7.76 6.87
CA ASP A 564 -18.50 8.01 6.95
C ASP A 564 -19.25 6.78 7.50
N ALA A 565 -20.56 6.76 7.38
CA ALA A 565 -21.38 5.65 7.84
C ALA A 565 -21.15 4.34 7.08
N ALA A 566 -20.67 4.41 5.83
CA ALA A 566 -20.42 3.24 4.99
C ALA A 566 -19.02 2.63 5.22
N GLY A 567 -18.05 3.44 5.68
CA GLY A 567 -16.69 2.94 5.86
C GLY A 567 -15.62 4.02 5.85
N VAL A 568 -14.42 3.63 5.43
CA VAL A 568 -13.27 4.51 5.23
C VAL A 568 -12.94 4.58 3.75
N HIS A 569 -12.99 5.77 3.21
CA HIS A 569 -12.71 6.10 1.82
C HIS A 569 -11.30 6.65 1.67
N PHE A 570 -10.72 6.47 0.50
CA PHE A 570 -9.47 7.10 0.09
C PHE A 570 -9.55 7.51 -1.37
N ASP A 571 -8.88 8.61 -1.68
CA ASP A 571 -8.81 9.17 -3.02
C ASP A 571 -7.46 9.88 -3.17
N GLU A 572 -6.66 9.44 -4.13
CA GLU A 572 -5.30 9.92 -4.35
C GLU A 572 -5.03 10.07 -5.85
N TRP A 573 -4.37 11.14 -6.24
CA TRP A 573 -3.95 11.33 -7.63
C TRP A 573 -2.55 11.92 -7.73
N VAL A 574 -1.90 11.55 -8.82
CA VAL A 574 -0.67 12.15 -9.32
C VAL A 574 -1.02 12.94 -10.59
N ASP A 575 -0.61 14.20 -10.61
CA ASP A 575 -0.85 15.13 -11.72
C ASP A 575 0.47 15.54 -12.36
#